data_2a4dcabf5feb481a41994ee9a00b3a12
#
_entry.id   2a4dcabf5feb481a41994ee9a00b3a12
#
_cell.length_a   1.000
_cell.length_b   1.000
_cell.length_c   1.000
_cell.angle_alpha   90.00
_cell.angle_beta   90.00
_cell.angle_gamma   90.00
#
_symmetry.space_group_name_H-M   'P 1'
#
loop_
_entity.id
_entity.type
_entity.pdbx_description
1 polymer ?
#
loop_
_entity_poly.entity_id
_entity_poly.type
_entity_poly.pdbx_seq_one_letter_code
_entity_poly.pdbx_strand_id
1 'polypeptide(L)'
;MFEMVCVTDRALCPGDFLSQLERVAAAGVDKVILREKDLPEPAYKALAASALELCRRHEVACVLHNFPQTAKELGARALHLPLPRLRKLPPQEREGFPLLGTSCHSLEDVLEAAKLGCSYVTLGHIFPTGCKPGLPPR
;
A
#
# COMPACT_ATOMS: atom_id res chain seq x y z
N MET A 1 -8.34 4.53 20.00
CA MET A 1 -8.34 5.33 18.78
C MET A 1 -7.96 4.45 17.59
N PHE A 2 -8.57 4.65 16.46
CA PHE A 2 -8.28 3.85 15.26
C PHE A 2 -7.81 4.74 14.12
N GLU A 3 -7.13 4.13 13.16
CA GLU A 3 -6.72 4.80 11.93
C GLU A 3 -7.66 4.43 10.81
N MET A 4 -7.91 5.38 9.92
CA MET A 4 -8.69 5.13 8.71
C MET A 4 -7.73 5.04 7.52
N VAL A 5 -7.73 3.91 6.84
CA VAL A 5 -6.83 3.63 5.72
C VAL A 5 -7.66 3.41 4.47
N CYS A 6 -7.31 4.14 3.40
CA CYS A 6 -7.94 3.97 2.10
C CYS A 6 -7.00 3.19 1.19
N VAL A 7 -7.48 2.07 0.64
CA VAL A 7 -6.74 1.31 -0.37
C VAL A 7 -7.36 1.62 -1.72
N THR A 8 -6.55 2.09 -2.67
CA THR A 8 -7.09 2.55 -3.96
C THR A 8 -7.33 1.41 -4.95
N ASP A 9 -8.27 1.66 -5.85
CA ASP A 9 -8.52 0.79 -7.00
C ASP A 9 -9.20 1.66 -8.07
N ARG A 10 -8.44 2.04 -9.12
CA ARG A 10 -8.96 2.91 -10.17
C ARG A 10 -10.13 2.29 -10.93
N ALA A 11 -10.17 0.96 -11.01
CA ALA A 11 -11.25 0.27 -11.71
C ALA A 11 -12.61 0.49 -11.04
N LEU A 12 -12.61 0.77 -9.75
CA LEU A 12 -13.83 1.02 -8.99
C LEU A 12 -14.13 2.51 -8.81
N CYS A 13 -13.27 3.38 -9.36
CA CYS A 13 -13.39 4.82 -9.15
C CYS A 13 -14.24 5.46 -10.26
N PRO A 14 -15.37 6.10 -9.90
CA PRO A 14 -16.14 6.85 -10.90
C PRO A 14 -15.46 8.19 -11.17
N GLY A 15 -15.26 8.50 -12.45
CA GLY A 15 -14.67 9.78 -12.85
C GLY A 15 -13.17 9.82 -12.71
N ASP A 16 -12.63 11.03 -12.49
CA ASP A 16 -11.19 11.24 -12.42
C ASP A 16 -10.60 10.74 -11.10
N PHE A 17 -9.62 9.85 -11.20
CA PHE A 17 -9.04 9.20 -10.03
C PHE A 17 -8.39 10.22 -9.07
N LEU A 18 -7.56 11.12 -9.58
CA LEU A 18 -6.87 12.07 -8.71
C LEU A 18 -7.83 13.02 -8.02
N SER A 19 -8.91 13.41 -8.69
CA SER A 19 -9.95 14.24 -8.05
C SER A 19 -10.62 13.49 -6.91
N GLN A 20 -10.94 12.22 -7.10
CA GLN A 20 -11.54 11.40 -6.04
C GLN A 20 -10.55 11.19 -4.89
N LEU A 21 -9.28 10.95 -5.21
CA LEU A 21 -8.26 10.79 -4.19
C LEU A 21 -8.12 12.05 -3.34
N GLU A 22 -8.19 13.22 -3.96
CA GLU A 22 -8.13 14.47 -3.23
C GLU A 22 -9.30 14.62 -2.27
N ARG A 23 -10.50 14.22 -2.70
CA ARG A 23 -11.68 14.28 -1.84
C ARG A 23 -11.52 13.35 -0.62
N VAL A 24 -10.96 12.18 -0.83
CA VAL A 24 -10.69 11.23 0.26
C VAL A 24 -9.66 11.80 1.22
N ALA A 25 -8.58 12.37 0.69
CA ALA A 25 -7.54 12.97 1.52
C ALA A 25 -8.08 14.14 2.32
N ALA A 26 -8.89 14.99 1.69
CA ALA A 26 -9.51 16.15 2.37
C ALA A 26 -10.50 15.72 3.44
N ALA A 27 -11.09 14.52 3.31
CA ALA A 27 -12.05 14.02 4.29
C ALA A 27 -11.41 13.55 5.59
N GLY A 28 -10.06 13.46 5.65
CA GLY A 28 -9.38 13.19 6.90
C GLY A 28 -8.96 11.75 7.12
N VAL A 29 -8.77 10.97 6.05
CA VAL A 29 -8.17 9.64 6.21
C VAL A 29 -6.74 9.80 6.71
N ASP A 30 -6.27 8.81 7.45
CA ASP A 30 -4.92 8.87 8.00
C ASP A 30 -3.87 8.42 6.99
N LYS A 31 -4.25 7.52 6.10
CA LYS A 31 -3.30 6.84 5.23
C LYS A 31 -3.97 6.41 3.94
N VAL A 32 -3.25 6.51 2.84
CA VAL A 32 -3.69 5.99 1.53
C VAL A 32 -2.66 4.97 1.07
N ILE A 33 -3.09 3.76 0.71
CA ILE A 33 -2.23 2.77 0.06
C ILE A 33 -2.57 2.82 -1.43
N LEU A 34 -1.61 3.25 -2.24
CA LEU A 34 -1.78 3.39 -3.68
C LEU A 34 -1.53 2.05 -4.36
N ARG A 35 -2.59 1.23 -4.44
CA ARG A 35 -2.52 -0.14 -4.92
C ARG A 35 -3.18 -0.23 -6.29
N GLU A 36 -2.37 -0.07 -7.35
CA GLU A 36 -2.83 -0.11 -8.74
C GLU A 36 -2.04 -1.18 -9.48
N LYS A 37 -2.43 -2.44 -9.27
CA LYS A 37 -1.69 -3.61 -9.75
C LYS A 37 -1.60 -3.74 -11.25
N ASP A 38 -2.52 -3.13 -11.98
CA ASP A 38 -2.58 -3.23 -13.44
C ASP A 38 -1.61 -2.30 -14.16
N LEU A 39 -0.99 -1.36 -13.44
CA LEU A 39 -0.09 -0.40 -14.06
C LEU A 39 1.34 -0.93 -14.15
N PRO A 40 1.99 -0.79 -15.33
CA PRO A 40 3.43 -1.02 -15.40
C PRO A 40 4.16 0.06 -14.62
N GLU A 41 5.42 -0.22 -14.27
CA GLU A 41 6.18 0.65 -13.38
C GLU A 41 6.26 2.11 -13.82
N PRO A 42 6.54 2.43 -15.12
CA PRO A 42 6.59 3.84 -15.52
C PRO A 42 5.27 4.58 -15.32
N ALA A 43 4.15 3.94 -15.63
CA ALA A 43 2.83 4.53 -15.44
C ALA A 43 2.51 4.68 -13.95
N TYR A 44 2.87 3.68 -13.16
CA TYR A 44 2.70 3.74 -11.71
C TYR A 44 3.52 4.89 -11.12
N LYS A 45 4.76 5.05 -11.57
CA LYS A 45 5.63 6.11 -11.07
C LYS A 45 5.03 7.49 -11.32
N ALA A 46 4.47 7.72 -12.50
CA ALA A 46 3.83 9.00 -12.82
C ALA A 46 2.63 9.25 -11.91
N LEU A 47 1.78 8.24 -11.72
CA LEU A 47 0.63 8.36 -10.84
C LEU A 47 1.05 8.57 -9.39
N ALA A 48 2.07 7.83 -8.95
CA ALA A 48 2.56 7.91 -7.59
C ALA A 48 3.13 9.30 -7.27
N ALA A 49 3.84 9.92 -8.21
CA ALA A 49 4.36 11.27 -8.02
C ALA A 49 3.23 12.26 -7.73
N SER A 50 2.14 12.18 -8.49
CA SER A 50 0.97 13.04 -8.28
C SER A 50 0.26 12.72 -6.97
N ALA A 51 0.12 11.44 -6.64
CA ALA A 51 -0.56 11.03 -5.41
C ALA A 51 0.24 11.45 -4.17
N LEU A 52 1.56 11.32 -4.22
CA LEU A 52 2.42 11.73 -3.10
C LEU A 52 2.28 13.23 -2.83
N GLU A 53 2.31 14.04 -3.88
CA GLU A 53 2.19 15.49 -3.73
C GLU A 53 0.81 15.87 -3.18
N LEU A 54 -0.23 15.25 -3.70
CA LEU A 54 -1.59 15.48 -3.25
C LEU A 54 -1.78 15.13 -1.78
N CYS A 55 -1.30 13.96 -1.38
CA CYS A 55 -1.40 13.52 0.01
C CYS A 55 -0.56 14.39 0.93
N ARG A 56 0.61 14.85 0.47
CA ARG A 56 1.45 15.75 1.26
C ARG A 56 0.71 17.05 1.58
N ARG A 57 -0.01 17.60 0.60
CA ARG A 57 -0.77 18.84 0.81
C ARG A 57 -1.85 18.69 1.86
N HIS A 58 -2.41 17.49 2.00
CA HIS A 58 -3.48 17.21 2.97
C HIS A 58 -2.95 16.54 4.24
N GLU A 59 -1.64 16.41 4.38
CA GLU A 59 -1.01 15.76 5.54
C GLU A 59 -1.47 14.31 5.74
N VAL A 60 -1.65 13.60 4.63
CA VAL A 60 -2.04 12.18 4.62
C VAL A 60 -0.82 11.36 4.22
N ALA A 61 -0.57 10.27 4.94
CA ALA A 61 0.52 9.36 4.57
C ALA A 61 0.13 8.61 3.30
N CYS A 62 1.01 8.63 2.30
CA CYS A 62 0.80 7.91 1.05
C CYS A 62 1.77 6.75 0.98
N VAL A 63 1.23 5.52 1.01
CA VAL A 63 2.01 4.30 0.98
C VAL A 63 2.05 3.80 -0.46
N LEU A 64 3.24 3.71 -1.03
CA LEU A 64 3.39 3.16 -2.38
C LEU A 64 3.38 1.64 -2.32
N HIS A 65 3.03 1.00 -3.42
CA HIS A 65 2.80 -0.43 -3.47
C HIS A 65 3.65 -1.05 -4.58
N ASN A 66 4.34 -2.15 -4.26
CA ASN A 66 4.90 -3.06 -5.24
C ASN A 66 6.23 -2.66 -5.92
N PHE A 67 6.64 -1.40 -5.91
CA PHE A 67 7.84 -0.94 -6.62
C PHE A 67 8.81 -0.22 -5.68
N PRO A 68 9.70 -0.98 -5.00
CA PRO A 68 10.63 -0.37 -4.03
C PRO A 68 11.56 0.68 -4.66
N GLN A 69 12.04 0.42 -5.89
CA GLN A 69 12.94 1.36 -6.55
C GLN A 69 12.22 2.67 -6.87
N THR A 70 10.99 2.58 -7.37
CA THR A 70 10.16 3.76 -7.63
C THR A 70 9.95 4.55 -6.34
N ALA A 71 9.65 3.85 -5.24
CA ALA A 71 9.45 4.52 -3.94
C ALA A 71 10.71 5.29 -3.52
N LYS A 72 11.88 4.68 -3.68
CA LYS A 72 13.15 5.35 -3.37
C LYS A 72 13.36 6.57 -4.24
N GLU A 73 13.15 6.44 -5.54
CA GLU A 73 13.37 7.54 -6.49
C GLU A 73 12.46 8.72 -6.23
N LEU A 74 11.25 8.47 -5.78
CA LEU A 74 10.28 9.51 -5.45
C LEU A 74 10.42 10.05 -4.03
N GLY A 75 11.33 9.49 -3.24
CA GLY A 75 11.52 9.91 -1.86
C GLY A 75 10.39 9.49 -0.93
N ALA A 76 9.65 8.45 -1.30
CA ALA A 76 8.56 7.96 -0.47
C ALA A 76 9.10 7.30 0.80
N ARG A 77 8.42 7.54 1.92
CA ARG A 77 8.82 6.99 3.21
C ARG A 77 8.00 5.76 3.60
N ALA A 78 7.00 5.41 2.81
CA ALA A 78 6.08 4.32 3.11
C ALA A 78 5.95 3.39 1.91
N LEU A 79 6.04 2.09 2.18
CA LEU A 79 5.99 1.06 1.15
C LEU A 79 5.22 -0.14 1.63
N HIS A 80 4.37 -0.70 0.76
CA HIS A 80 3.62 -1.93 1.01
C HIS A 80 3.96 -2.95 -0.06
N LEU A 81 4.38 -4.13 0.34
CA LEU A 81 4.76 -5.20 -0.60
C LEU A 81 4.02 -6.49 -0.27
N PRO A 82 3.77 -7.33 -1.29
CA PRO A 82 3.42 -8.73 -1.00
C PRO A 82 4.56 -9.38 -0.22
N LEU A 83 4.22 -10.30 0.68
CA LEU A 83 5.22 -10.90 1.55
C LEU A 83 6.38 -11.58 0.80
N PRO A 84 6.15 -12.31 -0.31
CA PRO A 84 7.28 -12.89 -1.05
C PRO A 84 8.27 -11.84 -1.56
N ARG A 85 7.79 -10.67 -1.96
CA ARG A 85 8.68 -9.59 -2.42
C ARG A 85 9.40 -8.94 -1.26
N LEU A 86 8.72 -8.81 -0.13
CA LEU A 86 9.34 -8.24 1.06
C LEU A 86 10.51 -9.10 1.55
N ARG A 87 10.37 -10.43 1.48
CA ARG A 87 11.46 -11.34 1.85
C ARG A 87 12.73 -11.09 1.05
N LYS A 88 12.57 -10.72 -0.23
CA LYS A 88 13.70 -10.51 -1.14
C LYS A 88 14.33 -9.12 -1.00
N LEU A 89 13.67 -8.21 -0.31
CA LEU A 89 14.20 -6.85 -0.15
C LEU A 89 15.32 -6.86 0.89
N PRO A 90 16.53 -6.37 0.54
CA PRO A 90 17.63 -6.36 1.50
C PRO A 90 17.31 -5.57 2.77
N PRO A 91 17.87 -5.97 3.92
CA PRO A 91 17.58 -5.25 5.19
C PRO A 91 17.85 -3.76 5.15
N GLN A 92 18.92 -3.33 4.47
CA GLN A 92 19.24 -1.91 4.37
C GLN A 92 18.15 -1.15 3.64
N GLU A 93 17.55 -1.76 2.63
CA GLU A 93 16.47 -1.11 1.88
C GLU A 93 15.18 -1.09 2.68
N ARG A 94 14.92 -2.17 3.46
CA ARG A 94 13.75 -2.16 4.35
C ARG A 94 13.83 -1.04 5.38
N GLU A 95 15.01 -0.83 5.93
CA GLU A 95 15.24 0.22 6.93
C GLU A 95 15.03 1.62 6.37
N GLY A 96 15.13 1.78 5.05
CA GLY A 96 14.90 3.05 4.40
C GLY A 96 13.44 3.48 4.36
N PHE A 97 12.52 2.59 4.75
CA PHE A 97 11.10 2.91 4.77
C PHE A 97 10.58 2.86 6.21
N PRO A 98 10.45 4.04 6.86
CA PRO A 98 9.93 4.08 8.23
C PRO A 98 8.55 3.45 8.39
N LEU A 99 7.72 3.53 7.35
CA LEU A 99 6.41 2.88 7.34
C LEU A 99 6.44 1.77 6.29
N LEU A 100 6.57 0.53 6.76
CA LEU A 100 6.69 -0.64 5.90
C LEU A 100 5.58 -1.62 6.23
N GLY A 101 4.82 -2.03 5.23
CA GLY A 101 3.72 -2.96 5.41
C GLY A 101 3.73 -4.11 4.42
N THR A 102 2.98 -5.14 4.73
CA THR A 102 2.82 -6.28 3.86
C THR A 102 1.45 -6.91 4.03
N SER A 103 1.03 -7.66 3.02
CA SER A 103 -0.23 -8.39 3.04
C SER A 103 0.01 -9.78 3.60
N CYS A 104 -0.78 -10.16 4.57
CA CYS A 104 -0.70 -11.46 5.25
C CYS A 104 -2.00 -12.22 5.07
N HIS A 105 -1.91 -13.55 5.09
CA HIS A 105 -3.06 -14.43 4.93
C HIS A 105 -3.11 -15.50 6.03
N SER A 106 -2.16 -15.50 6.95
CA SER A 106 -2.08 -16.48 8.03
C SER A 106 -1.34 -15.88 9.21
N LEU A 107 -1.41 -16.57 10.35
CA LEU A 107 -0.65 -16.15 11.53
C LEU A 107 0.86 -16.24 11.28
N GLU A 108 1.30 -17.28 10.56
CA GLU A 108 2.72 -17.40 10.22
C GLU A 108 3.21 -16.20 9.42
N ASP A 109 2.39 -15.73 8.48
CA ASP A 109 2.73 -14.54 7.71
C ASP A 109 2.91 -13.32 8.61
N VAL A 110 2.01 -13.15 9.58
CA VAL A 110 2.09 -12.01 10.51
C VAL A 110 3.36 -12.07 11.34
N LEU A 111 3.71 -13.25 11.83
CA LEU A 111 4.92 -13.43 12.62
C LEU A 111 6.18 -13.17 11.80
N GLU A 112 6.19 -13.61 10.54
CA GLU A 112 7.31 -13.34 9.64
C GLU A 112 7.42 -11.84 9.34
N ALA A 113 6.30 -11.18 9.09
CA ALA A 113 6.28 -9.74 8.81
C ALA A 113 6.89 -8.95 9.98
N ALA A 114 6.58 -9.35 11.20
CA ALA A 114 7.14 -8.70 12.38
C ALA A 114 8.66 -8.86 12.41
N LYS A 115 9.17 -10.05 12.08
CA LYS A 115 10.62 -10.29 12.02
C LYS A 115 11.30 -9.48 10.93
N LEU A 116 10.59 -9.21 9.84
CA LEU A 116 11.12 -8.43 8.72
C LEU A 116 11.07 -6.92 8.98
N GLY A 117 10.51 -6.49 10.10
CA GLY A 117 10.51 -5.09 10.49
C GLY A 117 9.31 -4.29 10.01
N CYS A 118 8.20 -4.96 9.69
CA CYS A 118 6.99 -4.26 9.27
C CYS A 118 6.41 -3.43 10.40
N SER A 119 5.91 -2.24 10.05
CA SER A 119 5.20 -1.37 10.97
C SER A 119 3.74 -1.77 11.11
N TYR A 120 3.19 -2.40 10.07
CA TYR A 120 1.80 -2.83 10.04
C TYR A 120 1.64 -3.97 9.04
N VAL A 121 0.52 -4.68 9.13
CA VAL A 121 0.17 -5.71 8.14
C VAL A 121 -1.30 -5.54 7.79
N THR A 122 -1.67 -6.03 6.59
CA THR A 122 -3.07 -6.27 6.27
C THR A 122 -3.29 -7.77 6.34
N LEU A 123 -4.40 -8.18 6.94
CA LEU A 123 -4.73 -9.61 7.12
C LEU A 123 -6.08 -9.87 6.47
N GLY A 124 -6.10 -10.68 5.47
CA GLY A 124 -7.30 -11.08 4.75
C GLY A 124 -6.97 -12.26 3.86
N HIS A 125 -7.92 -13.00 3.39
CA HIS A 125 -9.29 -12.89 3.89
C HIS A 125 -9.52 -14.05 4.85
N ILE A 126 -10.33 -13.82 5.89
CA ILE A 126 -10.56 -14.82 6.94
C ILE A 126 -11.73 -15.71 6.58
N PHE A 127 -12.71 -15.16 5.87
CA PHE A 127 -13.90 -15.89 5.42
C PHE A 127 -13.92 -15.98 3.90
N PRO A 128 -14.63 -16.95 3.32
CA PRO A 128 -14.77 -17.01 1.85
C PRO A 128 -15.32 -15.71 1.30
N THR A 129 -14.80 -15.27 0.14
CA THR A 129 -15.23 -14.04 -0.48
C THR A 129 -15.39 -14.23 -1.99
N GLY A 130 -16.41 -13.60 -2.55
CA GLY A 130 -16.62 -13.59 -4.00
C GLY A 130 -15.57 -12.81 -4.77
N CYS A 131 -14.82 -11.96 -4.08
CA CYS A 131 -13.74 -11.19 -4.72
C CYS A 131 -12.52 -12.05 -5.04
N LYS A 132 -12.38 -13.20 -4.38
CA LYS A 132 -11.26 -14.13 -4.56
C LYS A 132 -11.77 -15.55 -4.60
N PRO A 133 -12.56 -15.90 -5.64
CA PRO A 133 -13.14 -17.24 -5.71
C PRO A 133 -12.03 -18.29 -5.80
N GLY A 134 -12.22 -19.41 -5.13
CA GLY A 134 -11.27 -20.50 -5.13
C GLY A 134 -10.19 -20.43 -4.07
N LEU A 135 -10.09 -19.32 -3.33
CA LEU A 135 -9.12 -19.19 -2.23
C LEU A 135 -9.79 -19.54 -0.91
N PRO A 136 -9.21 -20.44 -0.10
CA PRO A 136 -9.79 -20.77 1.20
C PRO A 136 -9.56 -19.64 2.20
N PRO A 137 -10.44 -19.51 3.22
CA PRO A 137 -10.18 -18.57 4.31
C PRO A 137 -8.99 -19.03 5.15
N ARG A 138 -8.36 -18.09 5.83
CA ARG A 138 -7.17 -18.36 6.64
C ARG A 138 -7.39 -18.04 8.11
#